data_5d645d6b5d77bad59e4ecc849f1bf8e3
#
_entry.id   5d645d6b5d77bad59e4ecc849f1bf8e3
#
_cell.length_a   1.000
_cell.length_b   1.000
_cell.length_c   1.000
_cell.angle_alpha   90.00
_cell.angle_beta   90.00
_cell.angle_gamma   90.00
#
_symmetry.space_group_name_H-M   'P 1'
#
loop_
_entity.id
_entity.type
_entity.pdbx_description
1 polymer ?
#
loop_
_entity_poly.entity_id
_entity_poly.type
_entity_poly.pdbx_seq_one_letter_code
_entity_poly.pdbx_strand_id
1 'polypeptide(L)'
;MGGGLLNAGVGTSVTVNGGILDVQGSLIGAKVLNNVTVGPAGGEVKIETTGLSVGVLDLPITFVDANGNTTTTIPQNFVMDFPSASSIPATYNVSTNTTTIGDGVSLLGVLGAGRTITLTGDPFNLATTGTANYSLFGTVVSYSKSFTQSDGSGGVITCYLAGSMIQTPDGEKAVETLQAGDLVKTYLNGQEIIAPLVWTGTARVTVNTHLPDDKAGYPVRIIKDAIADGVPSQDLLVTAEHCLFLNGAFTPVRMLVNGQSVFYDRSITSYNYFHIETQNHSIIMANGLLTETYLDTGNRFSFRQGGTVIKLGGKVLSWDTDAAAPLSVFQDAVQPLFHQICNRLPLLGFSQDQQQGRLVTNPDLHLITNTGLIIQKTREVGGRSMFMIPAFVSSVRLVSRANSPHETIGPFVDDRRKLGVCVGDITFYDSGRSVCLTALNGENAQNGWYAREAGGRRWTNGDALLTLNDRLPNSLGMLAIEVVAGGPYLAEDEQEAELITLSA
;
A
#
# COMPACT_ATOMS: atom_id res chain seq x y z
N MET A 1 -25.10 -33.37 2.58
CA MET A 1 -25.67 -34.21 3.65
C MET A 1 -25.72 -33.38 4.93
N GLY A 2 -26.91 -33.16 5.40
CA GLY A 2 -27.39 -32.84 6.71
C GLY A 2 -26.67 -31.81 7.55
N GLY A 3 -27.00 -30.54 7.38
CA GLY A 3 -26.70 -29.51 8.39
C GLY A 3 -27.62 -29.78 9.61
N GLY A 4 -27.07 -30.34 10.69
CA GLY A 4 -27.77 -30.45 11.94
C GLY A 4 -27.67 -29.13 12.68
N LEU A 5 -28.78 -28.47 12.98
CA LEU A 5 -28.88 -27.42 14.01
C LEU A 5 -28.46 -28.04 15.33
N LEU A 6 -27.32 -27.64 15.85
CA LEU A 6 -26.87 -27.98 17.20
C LEU A 6 -27.51 -27.01 18.19
N ASN A 7 -28.47 -27.49 18.96
CA ASN A 7 -28.99 -26.79 20.10
C ASN A 7 -28.00 -27.03 21.26
N ALA A 8 -27.00 -26.16 21.44
CA ALA A 8 -25.97 -26.32 22.45
C ALA A 8 -26.48 -25.77 23.79
N GLY A 9 -26.42 -26.61 24.85
CA GLY A 9 -26.71 -26.21 26.20
C GLY A 9 -25.58 -25.33 26.80
N VAL A 10 -25.91 -24.64 27.92
CA VAL A 10 -24.95 -23.80 28.66
C VAL A 10 -23.73 -24.64 29.07
N GLY A 11 -22.53 -24.20 28.74
CA GLY A 11 -21.28 -24.84 29.14
C GLY A 11 -20.72 -25.89 28.18
N THR A 12 -21.28 -26.04 26.98
CA THR A 12 -20.78 -26.97 25.95
C THR A 12 -19.69 -26.35 25.06
N SER A 13 -18.70 -27.17 24.64
CA SER A 13 -17.75 -26.83 23.58
C SER A 13 -18.25 -27.44 22.27
N VAL A 14 -18.13 -26.70 21.18
CA VAL A 14 -18.57 -27.09 19.85
C VAL A 14 -17.41 -27.04 18.86
N THR A 15 -17.33 -28.04 17.98
CA THR A 15 -16.35 -28.02 16.88
C THR A 15 -17.08 -27.77 15.56
N VAL A 16 -16.63 -26.76 14.83
CA VAL A 16 -17.08 -26.41 13.48
C VAL A 16 -15.97 -26.78 12.49
N ASN A 17 -16.27 -27.62 11.52
CA ASN A 17 -15.33 -28.03 10.51
C ASN A 17 -16.05 -28.20 9.17
N GLY A 18 -16.30 -27.10 8.46
CA GLY A 18 -17.04 -27.05 7.19
C GLY A 18 -18.56 -27.02 7.34
N GLY A 19 -19.12 -26.65 8.50
CA GLY A 19 -20.56 -26.52 8.76
C GLY A 19 -20.95 -25.13 9.23
N ILE A 20 -22.25 -24.96 9.59
CA ILE A 20 -22.79 -23.72 10.17
C ILE A 20 -23.10 -23.95 11.64
N LEU A 21 -22.57 -23.10 12.51
CA LEU A 21 -22.97 -22.96 13.90
C LEU A 21 -23.85 -21.72 14.02
N ASP A 22 -25.15 -21.93 14.14
CA ASP A 22 -26.12 -20.84 14.36
C ASP A 22 -26.32 -20.64 15.87
N VAL A 23 -25.85 -19.53 16.41
CA VAL A 23 -26.01 -19.14 17.80
C VAL A 23 -27.23 -18.21 17.89
N GLN A 24 -28.40 -18.81 18.12
CA GLN A 24 -29.64 -18.07 18.35
C GLN A 24 -29.89 -17.94 19.84
N GLY A 25 -30.25 -16.76 20.32
CA GLY A 25 -30.64 -16.71 21.71
C GLY A 25 -31.07 -15.39 22.30
N SER A 26 -32.19 -15.46 23.00
CA SER A 26 -32.50 -14.59 24.13
C SER A 26 -31.94 -15.28 25.41
N LEU A 27 -30.70 -15.06 25.77
CA LEU A 27 -30.13 -15.60 27.01
C LEU A 27 -29.76 -14.48 27.94
N ILE A 28 -30.50 -14.42 29.02
CA ILE A 28 -30.26 -13.55 30.16
C ILE A 28 -29.13 -14.18 30.99
N GLY A 29 -27.92 -13.63 30.95
CA GLY A 29 -26.93 -13.81 32.01
C GLY A 29 -26.10 -15.09 32.03
N ALA A 30 -25.89 -15.84 30.92
CA ALA A 30 -25.07 -17.04 30.95
C ALA A 30 -24.09 -17.13 29.75
N LYS A 31 -22.87 -17.63 30.00
CA LYS A 31 -22.00 -18.15 28.91
C LYS A 31 -22.71 -19.27 28.16
N VAL A 32 -23.03 -19.07 26.92
CA VAL A 32 -23.77 -20.05 26.10
C VAL A 32 -22.87 -21.20 25.72
N LEU A 33 -21.62 -20.91 25.35
CA LEU A 33 -20.62 -21.90 24.94
C LEU A 33 -19.33 -21.64 25.70
N ASN A 34 -18.62 -22.69 26.12
CA ASN A 34 -17.30 -22.55 26.72
C ASN A 34 -16.22 -22.28 25.73
N ASN A 35 -16.32 -22.86 24.54
CA ASN A 35 -15.37 -22.66 23.45
C ASN A 35 -15.98 -23.17 22.13
N VAL A 36 -15.65 -22.48 21.05
CA VAL A 36 -15.88 -22.96 19.68
C VAL A 36 -14.54 -23.28 19.05
N THR A 37 -14.35 -24.53 18.67
CA THR A 37 -13.15 -24.95 17.95
C THR A 37 -13.46 -24.96 16.45
N VAL A 38 -12.68 -24.24 15.65
CA VAL A 38 -12.84 -24.22 14.20
C VAL A 38 -11.71 -25.01 13.56
N GLY A 39 -12.08 -26.04 12.84
CA GLY A 39 -11.16 -26.94 12.14
C GLY A 39 -10.67 -26.36 10.80
N PRO A 40 -9.74 -27.06 10.11
CA PRO A 40 -9.08 -26.59 8.88
C PRO A 40 -10.04 -26.41 7.70
N ALA A 41 -11.20 -27.06 7.69
CA ALA A 41 -12.23 -26.84 6.66
C ALA A 41 -13.02 -25.53 6.86
N GLY A 42 -12.75 -24.78 7.95
CA GLY A 42 -13.48 -23.57 8.27
C GLY A 42 -14.90 -23.82 8.69
N GLY A 43 -15.83 -23.01 8.21
CA GLY A 43 -17.26 -23.07 8.49
C GLY A 43 -17.81 -21.71 8.87
N GLU A 44 -19.09 -21.65 9.18
CA GLU A 44 -19.79 -20.41 9.53
C GLU A 44 -20.18 -20.41 11.01
N VAL A 45 -19.92 -19.30 11.70
CA VAL A 45 -20.48 -19.02 13.02
C VAL A 45 -21.43 -17.83 12.87
N LYS A 46 -22.72 -18.14 12.88
CA LYS A 46 -23.79 -17.17 12.74
C LYS A 46 -24.31 -16.77 14.13
N ILE A 47 -24.40 -15.47 14.39
CA ILE A 47 -24.83 -14.92 15.68
C ILE A 47 -26.06 -14.06 15.45
N GLU A 48 -27.22 -14.68 15.58
CA GLU A 48 -28.50 -13.99 15.50
C GLU A 48 -28.96 -13.51 16.88
N THR A 49 -29.32 -12.25 16.94
CA THR A 49 -29.81 -11.64 18.17
C THR A 49 -31.12 -10.95 17.92
N THR A 50 -32.18 -11.64 18.25
CA THR A 50 -33.54 -11.08 18.27
C THR A 50 -33.89 -10.67 19.69
N GLY A 51 -34.01 -9.34 19.92
CA GLY A 51 -34.53 -8.78 21.15
C GLY A 51 -33.48 -8.16 22.11
N LEU A 52 -33.96 -7.38 23.06
CA LEU A 52 -33.19 -6.78 24.16
C LEU A 52 -32.65 -7.91 25.07
N SER A 53 -31.44 -8.37 24.85
CA SER A 53 -30.75 -9.27 25.76
C SER A 53 -29.83 -8.46 26.67
N VAL A 54 -30.17 -8.49 27.96
CA VAL A 54 -29.31 -7.98 29.05
C VAL A 54 -28.36 -9.11 29.44
N GLY A 55 -27.15 -9.13 28.85
CA GLY A 55 -26.13 -10.12 29.20
C GLY A 55 -24.91 -10.02 28.30
N VAL A 56 -23.74 -10.40 28.82
CA VAL A 56 -22.49 -10.50 28.09
C VAL A 56 -22.43 -11.88 27.42
N LEU A 57 -22.49 -11.95 26.12
CA LEU A 57 -22.13 -13.15 25.36
C LEU A 57 -20.62 -13.08 25.07
N ASP A 58 -19.83 -13.87 25.78
CA ASP A 58 -18.43 -14.08 25.47
C ASP A 58 -18.30 -15.46 24.79
N LEU A 59 -17.96 -15.47 23.49
CA LEU A 59 -17.82 -16.66 22.69
C LEU A 59 -16.34 -16.83 22.31
N PRO A 60 -15.56 -17.60 23.08
CA PRO A 60 -14.17 -17.86 22.70
C PRO A 60 -14.12 -18.80 21.49
N ILE A 61 -13.40 -18.39 20.45
CA ILE A 61 -13.15 -19.19 19.25
C ILE A 61 -11.65 -19.54 19.16
N THR A 62 -11.36 -20.81 18.99
CA THR A 62 -10.02 -21.34 18.83
C THR A 62 -9.91 -22.03 17.47
N PHE A 63 -8.89 -21.70 16.71
CA PHE A 63 -8.59 -22.38 15.44
C PHE A 63 -7.62 -23.53 15.66
N VAL A 64 -7.81 -24.63 14.90
CA VAL A 64 -6.91 -25.79 14.92
C VAL A 64 -6.48 -26.16 13.50
N ASP A 65 -5.25 -26.63 13.38
CA ASP A 65 -4.68 -27.16 12.14
C ASP A 65 -5.19 -28.58 11.83
N ALA A 66 -4.75 -29.17 10.72
CA ALA A 66 -5.13 -30.53 10.31
C ALA A 66 -4.68 -31.61 11.32
N ASN A 67 -3.75 -31.32 12.19
CA ASN A 67 -3.25 -32.22 13.24
C ASN A 67 -3.97 -32.00 14.58
N GLY A 68 -4.89 -31.03 14.67
CA GLY A 68 -5.61 -30.67 15.90
C GLY A 68 -4.84 -29.74 16.83
N ASN A 69 -3.71 -29.18 16.41
CA ASN A 69 -2.97 -28.21 17.21
C ASN A 69 -3.57 -26.82 17.06
N THR A 70 -3.62 -26.07 18.15
CA THR A 70 -4.07 -24.66 18.11
C THR A 70 -3.18 -23.83 17.18
N THR A 71 -3.79 -23.06 16.31
CA THR A 71 -3.15 -22.17 15.36
C THR A 71 -3.73 -20.78 15.42
N THR A 72 -2.93 -19.77 15.07
CA THR A 72 -3.40 -18.39 14.87
C THR A 72 -3.83 -18.13 13.42
N THR A 73 -3.65 -19.11 12.54
CA THR A 73 -4.07 -19.02 11.14
C THR A 73 -5.56 -19.33 11.04
N ILE A 74 -6.32 -18.37 10.55
CA ILE A 74 -7.76 -18.55 10.33
C ILE A 74 -7.98 -19.38 9.07
N PRO A 75 -8.83 -20.43 9.12
CA PRO A 75 -9.17 -21.22 7.94
C PRO A 75 -9.81 -20.38 6.83
N GLN A 76 -9.46 -20.67 5.60
CA GLN A 76 -9.85 -19.88 4.41
C GLN A 76 -11.37 -19.76 4.22
N ASN A 77 -12.13 -20.77 4.66
CA ASN A 77 -13.60 -20.84 4.55
C ASN A 77 -14.30 -20.51 5.87
N PHE A 78 -13.62 -19.83 6.79
CA PHE A 78 -14.26 -19.43 8.04
C PHE A 78 -15.00 -18.11 7.85
N VAL A 79 -16.25 -18.07 8.28
CA VAL A 79 -17.14 -16.91 8.20
C VAL A 79 -17.77 -16.66 9.57
N MET A 80 -17.81 -15.41 10.00
CA MET A 80 -18.68 -14.94 11.08
C MET A 80 -19.81 -14.10 10.50
N ASP A 81 -21.04 -14.50 10.76
CA ASP A 81 -22.24 -13.80 10.28
C ASP A 81 -22.96 -13.13 11.48
N PHE A 82 -23.19 -11.83 11.36
CA PHE A 82 -23.92 -11.02 12.34
C PHE A 82 -25.10 -10.32 11.65
N PRO A 83 -26.18 -11.02 11.34
CA PRO A 83 -27.26 -10.53 10.48
C PRO A 83 -27.91 -9.22 10.92
N SER A 84 -27.80 -8.87 12.20
CA SER A 84 -28.44 -7.68 12.80
C SER A 84 -27.47 -6.54 13.07
N ALA A 85 -26.17 -6.70 12.81
CA ALA A 85 -25.17 -5.70 13.12
C ALA A 85 -24.83 -4.82 11.94
N SER A 86 -24.91 -3.50 12.11
CA SER A 86 -24.47 -2.53 11.10
C SER A 86 -22.95 -2.30 11.11
N SER A 87 -22.27 -2.72 12.19
CA SER A 87 -20.82 -2.61 12.34
C SER A 87 -20.33 -3.36 13.58
N ILE A 88 -19.09 -3.85 13.56
CA ILE A 88 -18.52 -4.69 14.64
C ILE A 88 -17.10 -4.25 14.93
N PRO A 89 -16.78 -3.74 16.16
CA PRO A 89 -15.42 -3.39 16.55
C PRO A 89 -14.56 -4.62 16.83
N ALA A 90 -13.26 -4.52 16.57
CA ALA A 90 -12.28 -5.53 16.95
C ALA A 90 -11.12 -4.88 17.72
N THR A 91 -10.67 -5.49 18.79
CA THR A 91 -9.57 -5.02 19.65
C THR A 91 -8.63 -6.18 19.97
N TYR A 92 -7.32 -6.00 19.76
CA TYR A 92 -6.32 -6.97 20.16
C TYR A 92 -5.64 -6.58 21.47
N ASN A 93 -5.52 -7.53 22.37
CA ASN A 93 -4.81 -7.38 23.63
C ASN A 93 -3.50 -8.18 23.60
N VAL A 94 -2.38 -7.46 23.55
CA VAL A 94 -1.04 -8.04 23.48
C VAL A 94 -0.71 -8.91 24.71
N SER A 95 -1.15 -8.50 25.89
CA SER A 95 -0.80 -9.20 27.14
C SER A 95 -1.51 -10.54 27.30
N THR A 96 -2.70 -10.69 26.75
CA THR A 96 -3.47 -11.94 26.77
C THR A 96 -3.38 -12.73 25.47
N ASN A 97 -2.77 -12.15 24.44
CA ASN A 97 -2.72 -12.69 23.08
C ASN A 97 -4.13 -13.06 22.57
N THR A 98 -5.08 -12.14 22.73
CA THR A 98 -6.47 -12.36 22.32
C THR A 98 -7.01 -11.18 21.53
N THR A 99 -7.79 -11.47 20.51
CA THR A 99 -8.57 -10.49 19.76
C THR A 99 -10.03 -10.58 20.16
N THR A 100 -10.60 -9.47 20.61
CA THR A 100 -12.01 -9.36 20.97
C THR A 100 -12.77 -8.65 19.87
N ILE A 101 -13.85 -9.26 19.39
CA ILE A 101 -14.77 -8.71 18.39
C ILE A 101 -16.12 -8.54 19.07
N GLY A 102 -16.71 -7.37 18.99
CA GLY A 102 -17.98 -7.13 19.67
C GLY A 102 -18.63 -5.82 19.30
N ASP A 103 -19.93 -5.74 19.54
CA ASP A 103 -20.76 -4.59 19.20
C ASP A 103 -20.76 -3.48 20.26
N GLY A 104 -19.86 -3.43 21.17
CA GLY A 104 -19.56 -2.33 22.11
C GLY A 104 -20.68 -1.34 22.50
N VAL A 105 -21.94 -1.62 22.14
CA VAL A 105 -23.05 -0.69 22.31
C VAL A 105 -23.58 -0.76 23.72
N SER A 106 -23.19 0.23 24.51
CA SER A 106 -23.95 0.64 25.69
C SER A 106 -25.21 1.37 25.26
N LEU A 107 -26.33 0.67 25.16
CA LEU A 107 -27.63 1.32 24.99
C LEU A 107 -27.99 1.95 26.35
N LEU A 108 -28.06 3.29 26.41
CA LEU A 108 -28.57 4.06 27.58
C LEU A 108 -27.74 4.01 28.88
N GLY A 109 -26.41 4.04 28.82
CA GLY A 109 -25.62 4.25 30.05
C GLY A 109 -25.76 3.16 31.12
N VAL A 110 -26.30 2.00 30.80
CA VAL A 110 -26.35 0.83 31.65
C VAL A 110 -25.15 -0.06 31.37
N LEU A 111 -24.30 -0.21 32.35
CA LEU A 111 -23.11 -1.05 32.35
C LEU A 111 -23.42 -2.50 31.90
N GLY A 112 -22.80 -2.98 30.83
CA GLY A 112 -22.50 -4.39 30.72
C GLY A 112 -23.34 -5.23 29.76
N ALA A 113 -23.94 -4.69 28.71
CA ALA A 113 -24.56 -5.50 27.67
C ALA A 113 -23.76 -5.40 26.36
N GLY A 114 -22.65 -6.11 26.29
CA GLY A 114 -21.82 -6.23 25.08
C GLY A 114 -21.78 -7.70 24.65
N ARG A 115 -21.90 -7.94 23.34
CA ARG A 115 -21.62 -9.26 22.75
C ARG A 115 -20.21 -9.25 22.27
N THR A 116 -19.42 -10.20 22.72
CA THR A 116 -18.02 -10.30 22.35
C THR A 116 -17.70 -11.70 21.87
N ILE A 117 -16.90 -11.79 20.82
CA ILE A 117 -16.23 -13.00 20.40
C ILE A 117 -14.76 -12.80 20.71
N THR A 118 -14.16 -13.75 21.38
CA THR A 118 -12.74 -13.73 21.69
C THR A 118 -12.02 -14.76 20.84
N LEU A 119 -11.09 -14.29 19.99
CA LEU A 119 -10.21 -15.15 19.20
C LEU A 119 -8.85 -15.25 19.87
N THR A 120 -8.26 -16.44 19.85
CA THR A 120 -6.87 -16.61 20.27
C THR A 120 -5.92 -16.10 19.20
N GLY A 121 -4.94 -15.27 19.59
CA GLY A 121 -3.96 -14.67 18.68
C GLY A 121 -4.41 -13.32 18.11
N ASP A 122 -3.63 -12.85 17.14
CA ASP A 122 -3.85 -11.59 16.40
C ASP A 122 -4.13 -11.87 14.91
N PRO A 123 -5.31 -12.42 14.59
CA PRO A 123 -5.65 -12.78 13.22
C PRO A 123 -5.74 -11.59 12.26
N PHE A 124 -5.86 -10.38 12.80
CA PHE A 124 -5.97 -9.13 12.04
C PHE A 124 -4.68 -8.33 12.01
N ASN A 125 -3.57 -8.89 12.57
CA ASN A 125 -2.27 -8.22 12.68
C ASN A 125 -2.36 -6.85 13.36
N LEU A 126 -3.12 -6.77 14.44
CA LEU A 126 -3.35 -5.54 15.21
C LEU A 126 -2.17 -5.18 16.12
N ALA A 127 -1.31 -6.15 16.47
CA ALA A 127 -0.18 -5.98 17.39
C ALA A 127 0.89 -5.00 16.87
N THR A 128 1.05 -4.86 15.57
CA THR A 128 2.05 -3.96 14.97
C THR A 128 1.70 -2.48 15.10
N THR A 129 0.52 -2.15 15.61
CA THR A 129 0.01 -0.76 15.68
C THR A 129 -0.11 -0.22 17.11
N GLY A 130 0.29 -1.00 18.16
CA GLY A 130 -0.09 -0.64 19.55
C GLY A 130 -1.61 -0.62 19.67
N THR A 131 -2.19 -0.69 20.87
CA THR A 131 -3.64 -0.76 21.11
C THR A 131 -4.48 0.01 20.09
N ALA A 132 -4.85 -0.62 18.98
CA ALA A 132 -5.72 -0.03 17.99
C ALA A 132 -7.15 -0.46 18.28
N ASN A 133 -7.96 0.46 18.79
CA ASN A 133 -9.40 0.29 18.88
C ASN A 133 -9.98 0.54 17.49
N TYR A 134 -10.40 -0.50 16.79
CA TYR A 134 -11.18 -0.38 15.56
C TYR A 134 -12.65 -0.25 15.93
N SER A 135 -13.20 0.95 15.79
CA SER A 135 -14.65 1.13 15.83
C SER A 135 -15.19 1.02 14.42
N LEU A 136 -16.02 0.04 14.16
CA LEU A 136 -16.75 -0.13 12.91
C LEU A 136 -17.99 0.79 12.84
N PHE A 137 -18.17 1.71 13.78
CA PHE A 137 -19.22 2.72 13.75
C PHE A 137 -18.78 3.99 13.03
N GLY A 138 -19.69 4.60 12.31
CA GLY A 138 -19.61 5.73 11.40
C GLY A 138 -18.86 7.00 11.78
N THR A 139 -18.00 6.97 12.80
CA THR A 139 -16.99 7.98 13.05
C THR A 139 -15.64 7.29 12.95
N VAL A 140 -15.11 7.29 11.75
CA VAL A 140 -13.80 6.76 11.44
C VAL A 140 -12.77 7.61 12.17
N VAL A 141 -12.18 7.08 13.23
CA VAL A 141 -10.80 7.39 13.50
C VAL A 141 -10.03 6.55 12.47
N SER A 142 -9.73 7.15 11.34
CA SER A 142 -8.92 6.54 10.30
C SER A 142 -7.51 6.37 10.86
N TYR A 143 -7.19 5.21 11.37
CA TYR A 143 -5.82 4.76 11.37
C TYR A 143 -5.53 4.28 9.96
N SER A 144 -5.07 5.19 9.11
CA SER A 144 -4.29 4.81 7.97
C SER A 144 -3.01 4.20 8.53
N LYS A 145 -2.93 2.87 8.60
CA LYS A 145 -1.65 2.20 8.62
C LYS A 145 -1.08 2.50 7.24
N SER A 146 -0.26 3.53 7.16
CA SER A 146 0.63 3.71 6.04
C SER A 146 1.55 2.50 6.06
N PHE A 147 1.29 1.51 5.23
CA PHE A 147 2.34 0.61 4.80
C PHE A 147 3.27 1.51 4.00
N THR A 148 4.30 1.99 4.65
CA THR A 148 5.44 2.50 3.94
C THR A 148 6.02 1.30 3.23
N GLN A 149 5.88 1.24 1.91
CA GLN A 149 6.82 0.48 1.12
C GLN A 149 8.22 0.96 1.53
N SER A 150 9.23 0.14 1.32
CA SER A 150 10.63 0.48 1.65
C SER A 150 11.12 1.80 1.04
N ASP A 151 10.34 2.42 0.14
CA ASP A 151 10.55 3.71 -0.50
C ASP A 151 9.84 4.89 0.15
N GLY A 152 9.08 4.68 1.24
CA GLY A 152 8.34 5.73 1.94
C GLY A 152 6.99 6.10 1.31
N SER A 153 6.52 5.40 0.27
CA SER A 153 5.19 5.61 -0.30
C SER A 153 4.11 5.10 0.66
N GLY A 154 3.04 5.88 0.86
CA GLY A 154 1.88 5.48 1.66
C GLY A 154 1.19 4.25 1.06
N GLY A 155 0.54 3.45 1.91
CA GLY A 155 0.02 2.13 1.58
C GLY A 155 -0.68 2.00 0.24
N VAL A 156 -0.35 0.92 -0.44
CA VAL A 156 -0.91 0.54 -1.74
C VAL A 156 -2.40 0.26 -1.59
N ILE A 157 -3.24 1.13 -2.12
CA ILE A 157 -4.69 0.97 -2.17
C ILE A 157 -5.09 0.80 -3.63
N THR A 158 -5.53 -0.41 -4.02
CA THR A 158 -6.02 -0.73 -5.37
C THR A 158 -7.54 -0.73 -5.36
N CYS A 159 -8.21 0.29 -5.92
CA CYS A 159 -9.66 0.42 -5.78
C CYS A 159 -10.31 1.22 -6.90
N TYR A 160 -11.62 1.02 -7.08
CA TYR A 160 -12.51 1.84 -7.88
C TYR A 160 -13.12 2.97 -7.06
N LEU A 161 -13.49 4.07 -7.69
CA LEU A 161 -14.37 5.06 -7.10
C LEU A 161 -15.84 4.76 -7.48
N ALA A 162 -16.76 5.38 -6.74
CA ALA A 162 -18.19 5.29 -7.03
C ALA A 162 -18.50 5.70 -8.48
N GLY A 163 -19.44 5.03 -9.11
CA GLY A 163 -19.82 5.25 -10.50
C GLY A 163 -18.97 4.47 -11.52
N SER A 164 -17.98 3.68 -11.08
CA SER A 164 -17.30 2.72 -11.96
C SER A 164 -18.26 1.59 -12.33
N MET A 165 -18.55 1.42 -13.61
CA MET A 165 -19.55 0.47 -14.12
C MET A 165 -18.89 -0.87 -14.43
N ILE A 166 -19.19 -1.87 -13.62
CA ILE A 166 -18.64 -3.24 -13.74
C ILE A 166 -19.55 -4.09 -14.60
N GLN A 167 -18.99 -4.84 -15.55
CA GLN A 167 -19.75 -5.75 -16.39
C GLN A 167 -20.27 -6.96 -15.61
N THR A 168 -21.58 -7.18 -15.69
CA THR A 168 -22.29 -8.33 -15.16
C THR A 168 -23.01 -9.08 -16.27
N PRO A 169 -23.52 -10.31 -16.06
CA PRO A 169 -24.34 -11.00 -17.06
C PRO A 169 -25.59 -10.23 -17.50
N ASP A 170 -26.15 -9.42 -16.60
CA ASP A 170 -27.39 -8.66 -16.82
C ASP A 170 -27.13 -7.21 -17.30
N GLY A 171 -25.90 -6.87 -17.67
CA GLY A 171 -25.48 -5.53 -18.06
C GLY A 171 -24.50 -4.93 -17.05
N GLU A 172 -24.27 -3.63 -17.16
CA GLU A 172 -23.34 -2.94 -16.27
C GLU A 172 -24.01 -2.53 -14.95
N LYS A 173 -23.29 -2.71 -13.82
CA LYS A 173 -23.70 -2.26 -12.49
C LYS A 173 -22.62 -1.39 -11.88
N ALA A 174 -23.04 -0.32 -11.18
CA ALA A 174 -22.11 0.53 -10.44
C ALA A 174 -21.45 -0.27 -9.29
N VAL A 175 -20.13 -0.12 -9.14
CA VAL A 175 -19.31 -0.91 -8.19
C VAL A 175 -19.83 -0.80 -6.76
N GLU A 176 -20.32 0.37 -6.35
CA GLU A 176 -20.88 0.63 -5.02
C GLU A 176 -22.19 -0.11 -4.73
N THR A 177 -22.84 -0.66 -5.75
CA THR A 177 -24.09 -1.42 -5.61
C THR A 177 -23.87 -2.93 -5.59
N LEU A 178 -22.65 -3.39 -5.90
CA LEU A 178 -22.32 -4.81 -5.95
C LEU A 178 -22.15 -5.38 -4.53
N GLN A 179 -22.58 -6.62 -4.38
CA GLN A 179 -22.53 -7.36 -3.12
C GLN A 179 -21.91 -8.74 -3.32
N ALA A 180 -21.42 -9.35 -2.23
CA ALA A 180 -20.99 -10.75 -2.27
C ALA A 180 -22.15 -11.63 -2.73
N GLY A 181 -21.86 -12.52 -3.67
CA GLY A 181 -22.86 -13.36 -4.36
C GLY A 181 -23.33 -12.83 -5.71
N ASP A 182 -23.17 -11.53 -6.01
CA ASP A 182 -23.43 -10.98 -7.34
C ASP A 182 -22.50 -11.61 -8.38
N LEU A 183 -23.02 -11.82 -9.59
CA LEU A 183 -22.26 -12.39 -10.69
C LEU A 183 -21.60 -11.26 -11.50
N VAL A 184 -20.32 -11.42 -11.82
CA VAL A 184 -19.55 -10.52 -12.69
C VAL A 184 -18.96 -11.30 -13.86
N LYS A 185 -18.72 -10.61 -14.98
CA LYS A 185 -17.96 -11.14 -16.09
C LYS A 185 -16.47 -11.00 -15.81
N THR A 186 -15.78 -12.13 -15.88
CA THR A 186 -14.31 -12.21 -15.77
C THR A 186 -13.73 -12.69 -17.09
N TYR A 187 -12.45 -12.41 -17.32
CA TYR A 187 -11.77 -12.75 -18.55
C TYR A 187 -10.54 -13.58 -18.26
N LEU A 188 -10.41 -14.73 -18.92
CA LEU A 188 -9.23 -15.60 -18.83
C LEU A 188 -8.83 -16.04 -20.24
N ASN A 189 -7.60 -15.74 -20.65
CA ASN A 189 -7.08 -16.04 -22.00
C ASN A 189 -7.99 -15.51 -23.13
N GLY A 190 -8.62 -14.35 -22.94
CA GLY A 190 -9.56 -13.75 -23.87
C GLY A 190 -10.97 -14.37 -23.89
N GLN A 191 -11.24 -15.34 -23.03
CA GLN A 191 -12.56 -15.94 -22.88
C GLN A 191 -13.31 -15.31 -21.72
N GLU A 192 -14.60 -15.00 -21.93
CA GLU A 192 -15.52 -14.54 -20.89
C GLU A 192 -15.97 -15.70 -20.02
N ILE A 193 -15.87 -15.52 -18.71
CA ILE A 193 -16.32 -16.47 -17.69
C ILE A 193 -17.16 -15.70 -16.67
N ILE A 194 -18.28 -16.28 -16.24
CA ILE A 194 -19.11 -15.68 -15.19
C ILE A 194 -18.61 -16.22 -13.84
N ALA A 195 -18.32 -15.32 -12.92
CA ALA A 195 -17.86 -15.66 -11.56
C ALA A 195 -18.66 -14.90 -10.49
N PRO A 196 -18.98 -15.55 -9.36
CA PRO A 196 -19.57 -14.85 -8.22
C PRO A 196 -18.53 -14.01 -7.49
N LEU A 197 -18.94 -12.84 -6.99
CA LEU A 197 -18.18 -12.09 -6.02
C LEU A 197 -18.18 -12.83 -4.67
N VAL A 198 -17.01 -13.03 -4.10
CA VAL A 198 -16.85 -13.65 -2.79
C VAL A 198 -16.69 -12.61 -1.67
N TRP A 199 -16.38 -11.37 -2.05
CA TRP A 199 -16.23 -10.27 -1.11
C TRP A 199 -16.36 -8.92 -1.83
N THR A 200 -16.89 -7.92 -1.10
CA THR A 200 -16.89 -6.51 -1.48
C THR A 200 -16.42 -5.68 -0.31
N GLY A 201 -15.57 -4.71 -0.57
CA GLY A 201 -15.03 -3.83 0.45
C GLY A 201 -15.16 -2.36 0.07
N THR A 202 -15.39 -1.51 1.05
CA THR A 202 -15.40 -0.06 0.89
C THR A 202 -14.60 0.60 2.00
N ALA A 203 -13.95 1.70 1.67
CA ALA A 203 -13.36 2.57 2.67
C ALA A 203 -13.37 4.02 2.17
N ARG A 204 -12.90 4.94 2.99
CA ARG A 204 -12.85 6.36 2.69
C ARG A 204 -11.44 6.90 2.88
N VAL A 205 -11.02 7.77 1.97
CA VAL A 205 -9.77 8.50 2.07
C VAL A 205 -10.04 10.01 2.08
N THR A 206 -9.19 10.73 2.82
CA THR A 206 -9.05 12.19 2.73
C THR A 206 -7.67 12.47 2.18
N VAL A 207 -7.60 13.24 1.10
CA VAL A 207 -6.36 13.57 0.40
C VAL A 207 -5.51 14.50 1.27
N ASN A 208 -4.22 14.23 1.36
CA ASN A 208 -3.27 15.15 1.98
C ASN A 208 -2.68 16.11 0.94
N THR A 209 -3.35 17.24 0.74
CA THR A 209 -3.00 18.23 -0.30
C THR A 209 -1.64 18.91 -0.11
N HIS A 210 -0.94 18.66 1.01
CA HIS A 210 0.40 19.19 1.26
C HIS A 210 1.52 18.27 0.72
N LEU A 211 1.16 17.07 0.28
CA LEU A 211 2.10 16.13 -0.32
C LEU A 211 2.08 16.23 -1.86
N PRO A 212 3.15 15.80 -2.55
CA PRO A 212 3.12 15.60 -3.99
C PRO A 212 1.96 14.69 -4.42
N ASP A 213 1.46 14.85 -5.63
CA ASP A 213 0.26 14.17 -6.14
C ASP A 213 0.29 12.66 -5.97
N ASP A 214 1.44 12.05 -6.26
CA ASP A 214 1.70 10.63 -6.17
C ASP A 214 1.65 10.08 -4.73
N LYS A 215 1.79 10.97 -3.73
CA LYS A 215 1.77 10.65 -2.28
C LYS A 215 0.57 11.25 -1.55
N ALA A 216 -0.12 12.19 -2.18
CA ALA A 216 -1.24 12.91 -1.60
C ALA A 216 -2.49 12.03 -1.41
N GLY A 217 -2.62 10.96 -2.20
CA GLY A 217 -3.80 10.09 -2.21
C GLY A 217 -4.92 10.58 -3.14
N TYR A 218 -4.61 11.43 -4.13
CA TYR A 218 -5.57 11.78 -5.17
C TYR A 218 -5.96 10.55 -5.99
N PRO A 219 -7.23 10.44 -6.42
CA PRO A 219 -7.63 9.43 -7.39
C PRO A 219 -7.05 9.77 -8.75
N VAL A 220 -6.83 8.76 -9.57
CA VAL A 220 -6.47 8.92 -10.97
C VAL A 220 -7.72 8.86 -11.82
N ARG A 221 -7.91 9.87 -12.67
CA ARG A 221 -8.95 9.90 -13.70
C ARG A 221 -8.37 9.47 -15.03
N ILE A 222 -9.02 8.51 -15.66
CA ILE A 222 -8.80 8.08 -17.05
C ILE A 222 -10.01 8.58 -17.82
N ILE A 223 -9.84 9.58 -18.67
CA ILE A 223 -10.97 10.13 -19.40
C ILE A 223 -11.45 9.16 -20.47
N LYS A 224 -12.71 9.35 -20.87
CA LYS A 224 -13.28 8.62 -22.01
C LYS A 224 -12.33 8.64 -23.22
N ASP A 225 -12.22 7.52 -23.93
CA ASP A 225 -11.38 7.34 -25.14
C ASP A 225 -9.86 7.48 -24.92
N ALA A 226 -9.38 7.59 -23.68
CA ALA A 226 -7.95 7.79 -23.39
C ALA A 226 -7.07 6.63 -23.87
N ILE A 227 -7.54 5.41 -23.82
CA ILE A 227 -6.77 4.19 -24.13
C ILE A 227 -6.98 3.76 -25.58
N ALA A 228 -8.24 3.71 -26.04
CA ALA A 228 -8.66 3.41 -27.39
C ALA A 228 -10.02 4.07 -27.66
N ASP A 229 -10.51 4.04 -28.89
CA ASP A 229 -11.84 4.56 -29.21
C ASP A 229 -12.90 3.75 -28.45
N GLY A 230 -13.73 4.42 -27.65
CA GLY A 230 -14.69 3.82 -26.74
C GLY A 230 -14.08 3.22 -25.47
N VAL A 231 -12.78 3.40 -25.20
CA VAL A 231 -12.10 2.80 -24.04
C VAL A 231 -11.29 3.86 -23.26
N PRO A 232 -11.69 4.14 -22.00
CA PRO A 232 -12.96 3.75 -21.41
C PRO A 232 -14.16 4.41 -22.10
N SER A 233 -15.35 3.82 -21.95
CA SER A 233 -16.60 4.30 -22.54
C SER A 233 -17.09 5.61 -21.92
N GLN A 234 -16.71 5.86 -20.68
CA GLN A 234 -16.87 7.07 -19.89
C GLN A 234 -15.68 7.21 -18.94
N ASP A 235 -15.48 8.37 -18.32
CA ASP A 235 -14.39 8.59 -17.38
C ASP A 235 -14.37 7.49 -16.30
N LEU A 236 -13.22 6.88 -16.10
CA LEU A 236 -12.98 5.90 -15.03
C LEU A 236 -12.11 6.52 -13.96
N LEU A 237 -12.57 6.46 -12.71
CA LEU A 237 -11.85 6.94 -11.55
C LEU A 237 -11.40 5.75 -10.70
N VAL A 238 -10.10 5.69 -10.46
CA VAL A 238 -9.47 4.61 -9.67
C VAL A 238 -8.40 5.20 -8.73
N THR A 239 -7.97 4.43 -7.77
CA THR A 239 -6.79 4.80 -6.97
C THR A 239 -5.50 4.59 -7.77
N ALA A 240 -4.43 5.27 -7.39
CA ALA A 240 -3.17 5.31 -8.16
C ALA A 240 -2.53 3.93 -8.41
N GLU A 241 -2.70 3.01 -7.47
CA GLU A 241 -2.14 1.66 -7.56
C GLU A 241 -3.06 0.65 -8.26
N HIS A 242 -4.28 1.03 -8.60
CA HIS A 242 -5.19 0.14 -9.32
C HIS A 242 -4.62 -0.22 -10.69
N CYS A 243 -4.61 -1.52 -11.02
CA CYS A 243 -3.99 -1.99 -12.23
C CYS A 243 -4.97 -2.09 -13.40
N LEU A 244 -4.53 -1.59 -14.54
CA LEU A 244 -5.17 -1.81 -15.84
C LEU A 244 -4.56 -3.06 -16.49
N PHE A 245 -5.39 -3.88 -17.11
CA PHE A 245 -4.92 -5.04 -17.87
C PHE A 245 -4.65 -4.61 -19.32
N LEU A 246 -3.38 -4.44 -19.67
CA LEU A 246 -2.93 -3.98 -20.96
C LEU A 246 -1.85 -4.91 -21.50
N ASN A 247 -1.93 -5.27 -22.78
CA ASN A 247 -0.94 -6.13 -23.47
C ASN A 247 -0.59 -7.43 -22.72
N GLY A 248 -1.58 -8.02 -22.03
CA GLY A 248 -1.39 -9.31 -21.32
C GLY A 248 -0.81 -9.21 -19.90
N ALA A 249 -0.66 -8.02 -19.35
CA ALA A 249 -0.12 -7.79 -18.02
C ALA A 249 -0.91 -6.70 -17.27
N PHE A 250 -0.83 -6.73 -15.96
CA PHE A 250 -1.37 -5.69 -15.08
C PHE A 250 -0.36 -4.56 -14.90
N THR A 251 -0.77 -3.33 -15.19
CA THR A 251 0.05 -2.12 -15.04
C THR A 251 -0.63 -1.15 -14.09
N PRO A 252 0.01 -0.72 -12.99
CA PRO A 252 -0.52 0.29 -12.09
C PRO A 252 -0.79 1.60 -12.84
N VAL A 253 -1.99 2.18 -12.66
CA VAL A 253 -2.41 3.35 -13.44
C VAL A 253 -1.51 4.57 -13.22
N ARG A 254 -0.89 4.69 -12.04
CA ARG A 254 0.08 5.76 -11.75
C ARG A 254 1.26 5.82 -12.72
N MET A 255 1.62 4.67 -13.29
CA MET A 255 2.72 4.58 -14.27
C MET A 255 2.31 5.06 -15.67
N LEU A 256 1.02 5.35 -15.88
CA LEU A 256 0.43 5.82 -17.12
C LEU A 256 -0.05 7.28 -17.04
N VAL A 257 0.14 7.94 -15.90
CA VAL A 257 -0.28 9.33 -15.69
C VAL A 257 0.48 10.26 -16.61
N ASN A 258 -0.23 10.90 -17.55
CA ASN A 258 0.34 11.84 -18.52
C ASN A 258 -0.10 13.30 -18.27
N GLY A 259 -0.83 13.54 -17.18
CA GLY A 259 -1.28 14.87 -16.77
C GLY A 259 -2.44 15.45 -17.60
N GLN A 260 -2.92 14.77 -18.63
CA GLN A 260 -3.98 15.25 -19.53
C GLN A 260 -5.12 14.24 -19.67
N SER A 261 -4.90 13.08 -20.30
CA SER A 261 -5.93 12.05 -20.46
C SER A 261 -5.94 11.01 -19.35
N VAL A 262 -4.83 10.86 -18.64
CA VAL A 262 -4.69 10.09 -17.40
C VAL A 262 -3.99 11.01 -16.38
N PHE A 263 -4.68 11.37 -15.31
CA PHE A 263 -4.16 12.38 -14.39
C PHE A 263 -4.68 12.23 -12.96
N TYR A 264 -3.93 12.73 -11.98
CA TYR A 264 -4.39 12.87 -10.60
C TYR A 264 -5.47 13.94 -10.51
N ASP A 265 -6.70 13.55 -10.13
CA ASP A 265 -7.83 14.48 -10.06
C ASP A 265 -7.80 15.30 -8.76
N ARG A 266 -7.13 16.44 -8.82
CA ARG A 266 -7.00 17.36 -7.68
C ARG A 266 -8.32 18.03 -7.24
N SER A 267 -9.39 17.91 -8.02
CA SER A 267 -10.71 18.42 -7.64
C SER A 267 -11.36 17.58 -6.55
N ILE A 268 -10.88 16.33 -6.35
CA ILE A 268 -11.43 15.37 -5.39
C ILE A 268 -10.50 15.28 -4.18
N THR A 269 -10.89 15.89 -3.07
CA THR A 269 -10.09 15.91 -1.83
C THR A 269 -10.54 14.90 -0.78
N SER A 270 -11.68 14.23 -1.01
CA SER A 270 -12.18 13.14 -0.16
C SER A 270 -13.15 12.29 -0.96
N TYR A 271 -13.00 10.95 -0.88
CA TYR A 271 -13.84 10.03 -1.64
C TYR A 271 -13.97 8.68 -0.94
N ASN A 272 -15.05 7.96 -1.27
CA ASN A 272 -15.18 6.54 -0.95
C ASN A 272 -14.61 5.73 -2.11
N TYR A 273 -13.90 4.65 -1.77
CA TYR A 273 -13.38 3.70 -2.73
C TYR A 273 -13.90 2.30 -2.46
N PHE A 274 -13.99 1.51 -3.50
CA PHE A 274 -14.64 0.20 -3.49
C PHE A 274 -13.73 -0.83 -4.12
N HIS A 275 -13.76 -2.05 -3.59
CA HIS A 275 -13.10 -3.17 -4.23
C HIS A 275 -14.00 -4.40 -4.20
N ILE A 276 -13.83 -5.26 -5.21
CA ILE A 276 -14.59 -6.48 -5.38
C ILE A 276 -13.65 -7.64 -5.61
N GLU A 277 -13.95 -8.79 -5.03
CA GLU A 277 -13.11 -9.98 -5.09
C GLU A 277 -13.91 -11.15 -5.63
N THR A 278 -13.33 -11.89 -6.56
CA THR A 278 -13.74 -13.21 -7.02
C THR A 278 -12.93 -14.28 -6.30
N GLN A 279 -13.31 -15.55 -6.42
CA GLN A 279 -12.61 -16.63 -5.73
C GLN A 279 -11.12 -16.72 -6.08
N ASN A 280 -10.78 -16.45 -7.34
CA ASN A 280 -9.41 -16.28 -7.80
C ASN A 280 -9.25 -14.85 -8.28
N HIS A 281 -8.05 -14.26 -8.17
CA HIS A 281 -7.78 -12.99 -8.81
C HIS A 281 -8.15 -13.05 -10.28
N SER A 282 -8.85 -12.05 -10.79
CA SER A 282 -9.46 -12.11 -12.13
C SER A 282 -9.31 -10.78 -12.87
N ILE A 283 -9.36 -10.87 -14.18
CA ILE A 283 -9.51 -9.71 -15.06
C ILE A 283 -11.01 -9.45 -15.20
N ILE A 284 -11.44 -8.20 -14.99
CA ILE A 284 -12.82 -7.75 -15.17
C ILE A 284 -12.85 -6.51 -16.04
N MET A 285 -14.04 -6.09 -16.45
CA MET A 285 -14.22 -4.88 -17.25
C MET A 285 -14.93 -3.80 -16.44
N ALA A 286 -14.34 -2.63 -16.36
CA ALA A 286 -14.89 -1.43 -15.76
C ALA A 286 -14.95 -0.29 -16.79
N ASN A 287 -16.13 0.30 -17.03
CA ASN A 287 -16.37 1.31 -18.06
C ASN A 287 -15.77 0.93 -19.45
N GLY A 288 -15.85 -0.35 -19.82
CA GLY A 288 -15.27 -0.85 -21.09
C GLY A 288 -13.75 -1.06 -21.08
N LEU A 289 -13.05 -0.81 -19.96
CA LEU A 289 -11.61 -1.01 -19.79
C LEU A 289 -11.34 -2.25 -18.93
N LEU A 290 -10.41 -3.11 -19.37
CA LEU A 290 -10.00 -4.29 -18.60
C LEU A 290 -9.12 -3.88 -17.43
N THR A 291 -9.47 -4.39 -16.25
CA THR A 291 -8.81 -4.08 -14.97
C THR A 291 -8.76 -5.34 -14.07
N GLU A 292 -8.37 -5.18 -12.83
CA GLU A 292 -8.23 -6.24 -11.85
C GLU A 292 -9.41 -6.35 -10.88
N THR A 293 -9.65 -7.55 -10.34
CA THR A 293 -10.35 -7.75 -9.06
C THR A 293 -9.35 -7.62 -7.90
N TYR A 294 -9.84 -7.63 -6.67
CA TYR A 294 -8.98 -7.55 -5.48
C TYR A 294 -8.08 -8.79 -5.35
N LEU A 295 -6.79 -8.54 -5.20
CA LEU A 295 -5.78 -9.52 -4.79
C LEU A 295 -5.44 -9.26 -3.32
N ASP A 296 -5.83 -10.15 -2.41
CA ASP A 296 -5.60 -9.97 -0.98
C ASP A 296 -4.14 -10.21 -0.60
N THR A 297 -3.35 -9.16 -0.65
CA THR A 297 -1.94 -9.17 -0.21
C THR A 297 -1.79 -8.92 1.29
N GLY A 298 -2.86 -9.12 2.08
CA GLY A 298 -2.87 -8.94 3.53
C GLY A 298 -3.38 -7.58 4.00
N ASN A 299 -3.99 -6.78 3.13
CA ASN A 299 -4.51 -5.44 3.44
C ASN A 299 -6.04 -5.35 3.50
N ARG A 300 -6.76 -6.47 3.44
CA ARG A 300 -8.23 -6.56 3.49
C ARG A 300 -8.84 -5.84 4.71
N PHE A 301 -8.15 -5.86 5.84
CA PHE A 301 -8.60 -5.19 7.08
C PHE A 301 -8.74 -3.66 6.94
N SER A 302 -8.16 -3.06 5.90
CA SER A 302 -8.30 -1.62 5.61
C SER A 302 -9.68 -1.24 5.07
N PHE A 303 -10.51 -2.24 4.76
CA PHE A 303 -11.83 -2.05 4.16
C PHE A 303 -12.94 -2.39 5.15
N ARG A 304 -14.05 -1.66 5.04
CA ARG A 304 -15.33 -2.10 5.56
C ARG A 304 -15.91 -3.12 4.59
N GLN A 305 -16.31 -4.27 5.09
CA GLN A 305 -16.95 -5.28 4.27
C GLN A 305 -18.42 -4.91 4.01
N GLY A 306 -18.89 -5.10 2.79
CA GLY A 306 -20.30 -4.96 2.44
C GLY A 306 -21.09 -6.18 2.87
N GLY A 307 -22.36 -5.97 3.29
CA GLY A 307 -23.26 -7.05 3.70
C GLY A 307 -23.17 -7.44 5.18
N THR A 308 -23.89 -8.50 5.52
CA THR A 308 -24.01 -9.03 6.90
C THR A 308 -22.97 -10.12 7.20
N VAL A 309 -22.27 -10.61 6.19
CA VAL A 309 -21.28 -11.68 6.29
C VAL A 309 -19.88 -11.06 6.33
N ILE A 310 -19.11 -11.39 7.36
CA ILE A 310 -17.71 -10.97 7.50
C ILE A 310 -16.83 -12.18 7.21
N LYS A 311 -16.05 -12.12 6.13
CA LYS A 311 -15.03 -13.12 5.84
C LYS A 311 -13.79 -12.83 6.65
N LEU A 312 -13.49 -13.66 7.64
CA LEU A 312 -12.31 -13.58 8.47
C LEU A 312 -11.27 -14.57 8.00
N GLY A 313 -10.07 -14.07 7.76
CA GLY A 313 -8.96 -14.88 7.29
C GLY A 313 -9.00 -15.15 5.79
N GLY A 314 -7.87 -15.57 5.30
CA GLY A 314 -7.57 -15.91 3.91
C GLY A 314 -6.08 -16.16 3.79
N LYS A 315 -5.67 -16.92 2.78
CA LYS A 315 -4.27 -16.97 2.38
C LYS A 315 -3.89 -15.55 1.93
N VAL A 316 -2.82 -14.99 2.47
CA VAL A 316 -2.20 -13.81 1.88
C VAL A 316 -1.71 -14.21 0.50
N LEU A 317 -2.24 -13.57 -0.53
CA LEU A 317 -1.93 -13.86 -1.92
C LEU A 317 -0.71 -13.05 -2.37
N SER A 318 -0.08 -13.48 -3.45
CA SER A 318 1.07 -12.79 -4.02
C SER A 318 0.88 -12.56 -5.52
N TRP A 319 1.45 -11.48 -6.01
CA TRP A 319 1.49 -11.18 -7.44
C TRP A 319 2.23 -12.26 -8.25
N ASP A 320 3.20 -12.93 -7.65
CA ASP A 320 4.04 -13.92 -8.33
C ASP A 320 3.32 -15.25 -8.58
N THR A 321 2.38 -15.63 -7.69
CA THR A 321 1.78 -16.97 -7.73
C THR A 321 0.28 -17.02 -7.87
N ASP A 322 -0.43 -15.96 -7.45
CA ASP A 322 -1.89 -15.99 -7.30
C ASP A 322 -2.59 -14.98 -8.23
N ALA A 323 -1.86 -14.13 -8.94
CA ALA A 323 -2.41 -13.15 -9.87
C ALA A 323 -2.90 -13.80 -11.17
N ALA A 324 -3.97 -13.26 -11.74
CA ALA A 324 -4.53 -13.71 -13.03
C ALA A 324 -3.62 -13.44 -14.23
N ALA A 325 -2.71 -12.49 -14.09
CA ALA A 325 -1.69 -12.13 -15.08
C ALA A 325 -0.48 -11.49 -14.38
N PRO A 326 0.69 -11.43 -15.04
CA PRO A 326 1.88 -10.80 -14.45
C PRO A 326 1.67 -9.32 -14.14
N LEU A 327 2.27 -8.84 -13.04
CA LEU A 327 2.43 -7.42 -12.76
C LEU A 327 3.58 -6.85 -13.61
N SER A 328 3.32 -5.80 -14.36
CA SER A 328 4.30 -5.11 -15.21
C SER A 328 4.61 -3.73 -14.65
N VAL A 329 5.79 -3.60 -14.06
CA VAL A 329 6.32 -2.33 -13.51
C VAL A 329 7.69 -1.98 -14.10
N PHE A 330 8.17 -2.74 -15.07
CA PHE A 330 9.44 -2.50 -15.73
C PHE A 330 9.31 -1.43 -16.82
N GLN A 331 10.24 -0.50 -16.86
CA GLN A 331 10.26 0.61 -17.80
C GLN A 331 10.07 0.14 -19.26
N ASP A 332 10.80 -0.89 -19.69
CA ASP A 332 10.77 -1.38 -21.08
C ASP A 332 9.38 -1.89 -21.50
N ALA A 333 8.57 -2.35 -20.57
CA ALA A 333 7.21 -2.82 -20.83
C ALA A 333 6.18 -1.68 -20.74
N VAL A 334 6.33 -0.76 -19.77
CA VAL A 334 5.34 0.28 -19.49
C VAL A 334 5.53 1.53 -20.34
N GLN A 335 6.77 1.92 -20.64
CA GLN A 335 7.07 3.12 -21.44
C GLN A 335 6.39 3.11 -22.83
N PRO A 336 6.36 1.98 -23.59
CA PRO A 336 5.63 1.92 -24.86
C PRO A 336 4.11 2.16 -24.68
N LEU A 337 3.50 1.61 -23.62
CA LEU A 337 2.09 1.83 -23.31
C LEU A 337 1.80 3.30 -22.99
N PHE A 338 2.65 3.92 -22.17
CA PHE A 338 2.55 5.34 -21.86
C PHE A 338 2.61 6.19 -23.13
N HIS A 339 3.58 5.95 -24.02
CA HIS A 339 3.70 6.68 -25.27
C HIS A 339 2.50 6.42 -26.21
N GLN A 340 1.95 5.20 -26.24
CA GLN A 340 0.74 4.89 -27.00
C GLN A 340 -0.45 5.74 -26.52
N ILE A 341 -0.63 5.90 -25.20
CA ILE A 341 -1.66 6.76 -24.62
C ILE A 341 -1.40 8.23 -24.95
N CYS A 342 -0.14 8.70 -24.82
CA CYS A 342 0.23 10.07 -25.17
C CYS A 342 0.00 10.40 -26.66
N ASN A 343 0.24 9.45 -27.56
CA ASN A 343 -0.01 9.63 -29.00
C ASN A 343 -1.49 9.83 -29.36
N ARG A 344 -2.40 9.51 -28.42
CA ARG A 344 -3.85 9.76 -28.58
C ARG A 344 -4.27 11.18 -28.18
N LEU A 345 -3.44 11.93 -27.44
CA LEU A 345 -3.78 13.26 -26.93
C LEU A 345 -4.33 14.21 -27.99
N PRO A 346 -3.75 14.32 -29.23
CA PRO A 346 -4.31 15.18 -30.26
C PRO A 346 -5.71 14.76 -30.70
N LEU A 347 -6.03 13.47 -30.73
CA LEU A 347 -7.36 12.96 -31.07
C LEU A 347 -8.41 13.37 -30.03
N LEU A 348 -7.97 13.59 -28.79
CA LEU A 348 -8.78 14.02 -27.67
C LEU A 348 -8.82 15.55 -27.50
N GLY A 349 -8.15 16.29 -28.40
CA GLY A 349 -8.10 17.75 -28.38
C GLY A 349 -7.05 18.36 -27.43
N PHE A 350 -6.08 17.55 -26.96
CA PHE A 350 -5.00 18.01 -26.10
C PHE A 350 -3.72 18.30 -26.90
N SER A 351 -2.87 19.17 -26.36
CA SER A 351 -1.52 19.40 -26.90
C SER A 351 -0.59 18.24 -26.53
N GLN A 352 0.34 17.90 -27.43
CA GLN A 352 1.41 16.95 -27.10
C GLN A 352 2.55 17.59 -26.28
N ASP A 353 2.62 18.92 -26.23
CA ASP A 353 3.64 19.62 -25.44
C ASP A 353 3.39 19.43 -23.94
N GLN A 354 4.04 18.42 -23.39
CA GLN A 354 4.17 18.32 -21.94
C GLN A 354 5.25 19.33 -21.52
N GLN A 355 4.90 20.28 -20.66
CA GLN A 355 5.89 21.12 -19.99
C GLN A 355 6.71 20.24 -19.03
N GLN A 356 7.69 19.53 -19.57
CA GLN A 356 8.72 18.92 -18.74
C GLN A 356 9.55 20.04 -18.14
N GLY A 357 9.71 20.06 -16.83
CA GLY A 357 10.63 20.96 -16.18
C GLY A 357 12.03 20.83 -16.79
N ARG A 358 12.78 21.94 -16.81
CA ARG A 358 14.17 21.92 -17.35
C ARG A 358 15.02 20.93 -16.55
N LEU A 359 15.61 19.97 -17.25
CA LEU A 359 16.49 18.97 -16.63
C LEU A 359 17.95 19.43 -16.66
N VAL A 360 18.66 19.18 -15.57
CA VAL A 360 20.11 19.42 -15.42
C VAL A 360 20.79 18.13 -14.98
N THR A 361 22.04 17.95 -15.42
CA THR A 361 22.84 16.76 -15.07
C THR A 361 23.81 16.99 -13.92
N ASN A 362 24.12 18.25 -13.60
CA ASN A 362 25.02 18.59 -12.51
C ASN A 362 24.35 18.31 -11.15
N PRO A 363 24.89 17.41 -10.31
CA PRO A 363 24.32 17.12 -8.98
C PRO A 363 24.52 18.26 -7.98
N ASP A 364 25.33 19.26 -8.26
CA ASP A 364 25.76 20.31 -7.32
C ASP A 364 26.26 19.72 -5.99
N LEU A 365 27.07 18.65 -6.10
CA LEU A 365 27.58 17.93 -4.93
C LEU A 365 28.59 18.78 -4.14
N HIS A 366 28.25 19.09 -2.92
CA HIS A 366 29.10 19.78 -1.95
C HIS A 366 28.97 19.14 -0.56
N LEU A 367 29.83 19.54 0.37
CA LEU A 367 29.78 19.03 1.74
C LEU A 367 29.42 20.15 2.71
N ILE A 368 28.65 19.81 3.74
CA ILE A 368 28.39 20.66 4.90
C ILE A 368 28.99 19.98 6.13
N THR A 369 29.90 20.64 6.81
CA THR A 369 30.56 20.10 8.01
C THR A 369 29.64 20.15 9.23
N ASN A 370 30.01 19.41 10.29
CA ASN A 370 29.34 19.50 11.60
C ASN A 370 29.42 20.92 12.24
N THR A 371 30.29 21.83 11.71
CA THR A 371 30.37 23.23 12.12
C THR A 371 29.60 24.18 11.21
N GLY A 372 28.91 23.68 10.19
CA GLY A 372 28.14 24.46 9.23
C GLY A 372 28.95 25.04 8.06
N LEU A 373 30.24 24.72 7.94
CA LEU A 373 31.06 25.17 6.83
C LEU A 373 30.70 24.40 5.55
N ILE A 374 30.47 25.14 4.46
CA ILE A 374 30.25 24.55 3.12
C ILE A 374 31.60 24.35 2.44
N ILE A 375 31.86 23.12 1.97
CA ILE A 375 33.07 22.74 1.27
C ILE A 375 32.71 22.34 -0.16
N GLN A 376 33.19 23.11 -1.13
CA GLN A 376 33.04 22.84 -2.54
C GLN A 376 34.02 21.77 -3.03
N LYS A 377 33.67 21.07 -4.10
CA LYS A 377 34.54 20.12 -4.79
C LYS A 377 35.78 20.84 -5.29
N THR A 378 36.95 20.40 -4.86
CA THR A 378 38.24 21.00 -5.24
C THR A 378 38.65 20.57 -6.66
N ARG A 379 38.43 19.29 -6.98
CA ARG A 379 38.75 18.71 -8.29
C ARG A 379 38.03 17.35 -8.45
N GLU A 380 38.05 16.85 -9.66
CA GLU A 380 37.60 15.49 -9.99
C GLU A 380 38.74 14.71 -10.63
N VAL A 381 38.99 13.51 -10.18
CA VAL A 381 40.07 12.64 -10.68
C VAL A 381 39.56 11.21 -10.72
N GLY A 382 39.52 10.62 -11.94
CA GLY A 382 39.13 9.22 -12.13
C GLY A 382 37.71 8.90 -11.62
N GLY A 383 36.75 9.79 -11.84
CA GLY A 383 35.36 9.64 -11.37
C GLY A 383 35.16 9.87 -9.87
N ARG A 384 36.22 10.35 -9.18
CA ARG A 384 36.16 10.67 -7.74
C ARG A 384 36.17 12.19 -7.53
N SER A 385 35.16 12.68 -6.83
CA SER A 385 35.07 14.06 -6.34
C SER A 385 35.94 14.23 -5.11
N MET A 386 36.86 15.20 -5.13
CA MET A 386 37.83 15.45 -4.08
C MET A 386 37.46 16.69 -3.29
N PHE A 387 37.48 16.59 -1.95
CA PHE A 387 37.13 17.64 -1.02
C PHE A 387 38.23 17.80 0.03
N MET A 388 38.65 19.05 0.30
CA MET A 388 39.62 19.35 1.39
C MET A 388 38.88 19.56 2.69
N ILE A 389 39.15 18.72 3.67
CA ILE A 389 38.43 18.69 4.96
C ILE A 389 39.32 19.40 6.02
N PRO A 390 38.87 20.54 6.57
CA PRO A 390 39.61 21.26 7.60
C PRO A 390 39.83 20.40 8.86
N ALA A 391 40.82 20.81 9.69
CA ALA A 391 41.01 20.24 11.01
C ALA A 391 39.72 20.33 11.85
N PHE A 392 39.56 19.44 12.83
CA PHE A 392 38.46 19.40 13.80
C PHE A 392 37.06 19.04 13.21
N VAL A 393 36.92 18.78 11.92
CA VAL A 393 35.68 18.32 11.34
C VAL A 393 35.52 16.80 11.61
N SER A 394 34.50 16.41 12.37
CA SER A 394 34.23 14.99 12.73
C SER A 394 33.21 14.32 11.85
N SER A 395 32.37 15.09 11.16
CA SER A 395 31.41 14.59 10.21
C SER A 395 31.10 15.62 9.13
N VAL A 396 30.62 15.11 7.99
CA VAL A 396 30.15 15.94 6.88
C VAL A 396 28.82 15.41 6.38
N ARG A 397 27.99 16.28 5.82
CA ARG A 397 26.80 15.93 5.06
C ARG A 397 27.12 16.05 3.58
N LEU A 398 26.84 15.00 2.81
CA LEU A 398 26.87 15.03 1.35
C LEU A 398 25.57 15.65 0.89
N VAL A 399 25.64 16.89 0.40
CA VAL A 399 24.47 17.61 -0.10
C VAL A 399 24.52 17.66 -1.62
N SER A 400 23.42 17.35 -2.26
CA SER A 400 23.27 17.35 -3.72
C SER A 400 21.84 17.65 -4.13
N ARG A 401 21.63 18.01 -5.39
CA ARG A 401 20.29 17.94 -5.99
C ARG A 401 19.75 16.53 -5.86
N ALA A 402 18.43 16.41 -5.72
CA ALA A 402 17.78 15.12 -5.61
C ALA A 402 16.34 15.19 -6.13
N ASN A 403 15.98 14.24 -6.99
CA ASN A 403 14.64 14.09 -7.54
C ASN A 403 14.27 12.61 -7.63
N SER A 404 12.98 12.34 -7.76
CA SER A 404 12.51 10.98 -8.01
C SER A 404 12.58 10.66 -9.50
N PRO A 405 13.08 9.47 -9.91
CA PRO A 405 13.18 9.07 -11.32
C PRO A 405 11.85 9.17 -12.07
N HIS A 406 10.72 8.84 -11.42
CA HIS A 406 9.40 8.96 -12.05
C HIS A 406 9.02 10.41 -12.42
N GLU A 407 9.58 11.41 -11.75
CA GLU A 407 9.34 12.84 -12.05
C GLU A 407 10.25 13.36 -13.17
N THR A 408 11.48 12.86 -13.25
CA THR A 408 12.51 13.38 -14.17
C THR A 408 12.62 12.58 -15.46
N ILE A 409 12.36 11.27 -15.43
CA ILE A 409 12.41 10.38 -16.59
C ILE A 409 11.00 10.16 -17.14
N GLY A 410 10.06 9.86 -16.26
CA GLY A 410 8.66 9.67 -16.58
C GLY A 410 7.96 8.69 -15.64
N PRO A 411 6.62 8.75 -15.57
CA PRO A 411 5.82 7.96 -14.62
C PRO A 411 5.96 6.44 -14.80
N PHE A 412 6.45 6.02 -15.99
CA PHE A 412 6.72 4.63 -16.32
C PHE A 412 7.99 4.06 -15.68
N VAL A 413 8.73 4.86 -14.89
CA VAL A 413 9.84 4.40 -14.05
C VAL A 413 9.32 4.23 -12.63
N ASP A 414 9.34 2.99 -12.13
CA ASP A 414 8.81 2.64 -10.82
C ASP A 414 9.84 2.86 -9.69
N ASP A 415 10.48 4.02 -9.66
CA ASP A 415 11.33 4.45 -8.56
C ASP A 415 10.92 5.85 -8.10
N ARG A 416 10.33 5.90 -6.90
CA ARG A 416 9.80 7.11 -6.28
C ARG A 416 10.66 7.63 -5.14
N ARG A 417 11.83 7.00 -4.95
CA ARG A 417 12.82 7.50 -3.99
C ARG A 417 13.33 8.86 -4.46
N LYS A 418 13.52 9.78 -3.53
CA LYS A 418 14.23 11.03 -3.83
C LYS A 418 15.72 10.72 -3.89
N LEU A 419 16.28 10.58 -5.10
CA LEU A 419 17.66 10.17 -5.33
C LEU A 419 18.56 11.38 -5.55
N GLY A 420 19.61 11.48 -4.74
CA GLY A 420 20.70 12.44 -4.90
C GLY A 420 21.79 11.86 -5.80
N VAL A 421 22.94 11.48 -5.23
CA VAL A 421 24.04 10.83 -5.93
C VAL A 421 24.16 9.37 -5.49
N CYS A 422 24.49 8.49 -6.46
CA CYS A 422 24.87 7.11 -6.17
C CYS A 422 26.36 7.07 -5.88
N VAL A 423 26.72 6.66 -4.69
CA VAL A 423 28.09 6.66 -4.19
C VAL A 423 28.63 5.23 -4.17
N GLY A 424 29.82 5.08 -4.72
CA GLY A 424 30.65 3.88 -4.62
C GLY A 424 31.60 3.97 -3.41
N ASP A 425 32.90 3.88 -3.68
CA ASP A 425 33.91 3.95 -2.62
C ASP A 425 34.09 5.38 -2.09
N ILE A 426 34.27 5.49 -0.77
CA ILE A 426 34.67 6.72 -0.11
C ILE A 426 36.00 6.49 0.58
N THR A 427 37.02 7.29 0.25
CA THR A 427 38.34 7.19 0.86
C THR A 427 38.70 8.51 1.52
N PHE A 428 39.12 8.44 2.76
CA PHE A 428 39.65 9.59 3.51
C PHE A 428 41.17 9.47 3.62
N TYR A 429 41.87 10.50 3.17
CA TYR A 429 43.31 10.62 3.26
C TYR A 429 43.66 11.63 4.38
N ASP A 430 44.44 11.18 5.36
CA ASP A 430 44.78 11.93 6.51
C ASP A 430 46.25 11.66 6.93
N SER A 431 47.11 12.68 6.83
CA SER A 431 48.51 12.63 7.29
C SER A 431 49.27 11.37 6.85
N GLY A 432 49.20 11.04 5.56
CA GLY A 432 49.89 9.89 4.96
C GLY A 432 49.18 8.55 5.16
N ARG A 433 48.01 8.52 5.79
CA ARG A 433 47.13 7.35 5.88
C ARG A 433 45.98 7.49 4.92
N SER A 434 45.52 6.35 4.41
CA SER A 434 44.25 6.27 3.65
C SER A 434 43.30 5.30 4.36
N VAL A 435 42.09 5.74 4.62
CA VAL A 435 41.05 4.94 5.27
C VAL A 435 39.85 4.85 4.33
N CYS A 436 39.46 3.64 3.99
CA CYS A 436 38.18 3.42 3.31
C CYS A 436 37.06 3.59 4.36
N LEU A 437 36.19 4.54 4.15
CA LEU A 437 35.10 4.80 5.08
C LEU A 437 33.97 3.79 4.87
N THR A 438 33.85 2.88 5.82
CA THR A 438 32.83 1.83 5.82
C THR A 438 31.45 2.33 6.23
N ALA A 439 31.20 3.64 6.23
CA ALA A 439 29.86 4.23 6.46
C ALA A 439 28.79 3.62 5.55
N LEU A 440 29.21 2.92 4.49
CA LEU A 440 28.38 2.19 3.58
C LEU A 440 28.04 0.76 4.07
N ASN A 441 28.58 0.28 5.18
CA ASN A 441 28.45 -1.12 5.62
C ASN A 441 27.23 -1.41 6.53
N GLY A 442 26.46 -0.40 6.95
CA GLY A 442 25.21 -0.62 7.70
C GLY A 442 24.09 -1.09 6.78
N GLU A 443 23.35 -2.14 7.17
CA GLU A 443 22.22 -2.66 6.39
C GLU A 443 21.01 -1.71 6.33
N ASN A 444 20.88 -0.79 7.28
CA ASN A 444 19.72 0.09 7.39
C ASN A 444 19.93 1.45 6.75
N ALA A 445 18.90 1.93 6.03
CA ALA A 445 18.81 3.30 5.55
C ALA A 445 18.76 4.26 6.75
N GLN A 446 19.83 5.02 6.99
CA GLN A 446 19.90 5.99 8.07
C GLN A 446 20.59 7.28 7.59
N ASN A 447 20.15 8.41 8.17
CA ASN A 447 20.80 9.70 7.98
C ASN A 447 21.02 10.11 6.51
N GLY A 448 20.00 9.90 5.66
CA GLY A 448 20.04 10.30 4.27
C GLY A 448 20.62 9.29 3.28
N TRP A 449 20.96 8.08 3.73
CA TRP A 449 21.41 6.97 2.88
C TRP A 449 20.29 5.94 2.68
N TYR A 450 20.10 5.50 1.45
CA TYR A 450 19.22 4.36 1.15
C TYR A 450 19.91 3.02 1.43
N ALA A 451 19.17 1.93 1.35
CA ALA A 451 19.72 0.58 1.45
C ALA A 451 20.80 0.33 0.39
N ARG A 452 21.69 -0.61 0.67
CA ARG A 452 22.78 -0.97 -0.24
C ARG A 452 22.25 -1.68 -1.48
N GLU A 453 22.68 -1.25 -2.65
CA GLU A 453 22.36 -1.90 -3.91
C GLU A 453 23.42 -2.97 -4.29
N ALA A 454 23.08 -3.77 -5.31
CA ALA A 454 24.01 -4.74 -5.86
C ALA A 454 25.33 -4.06 -6.27
N GLY A 455 26.46 -4.69 -5.97
CA GLY A 455 27.78 -4.13 -6.23
C GLY A 455 28.29 -3.14 -5.18
N GLY A 456 27.61 -3.03 -4.03
CA GLY A 456 28.11 -2.27 -2.88
C GLY A 456 27.85 -0.77 -2.91
N ARG A 457 27.14 -0.29 -3.92
CA ARG A 457 26.81 1.12 -4.12
C ARG A 457 25.63 1.55 -3.26
N ARG A 458 25.53 2.88 -3.01
CA ARG A 458 24.46 3.43 -2.19
C ARG A 458 23.99 4.80 -2.70
N TRP A 459 22.68 4.98 -2.79
CA TRP A 459 22.10 6.28 -3.09
C TRP A 459 21.98 7.14 -1.84
N THR A 460 22.21 8.45 -2.01
CA THR A 460 21.79 9.45 -1.03
C THR A 460 20.39 9.96 -1.37
N ASN A 461 19.70 10.55 -0.39
CA ASN A 461 18.45 11.27 -0.62
C ASN A 461 18.64 12.75 -0.95
N GLY A 462 19.89 13.17 -1.24
CA GLY A 462 20.28 14.55 -1.44
C GLY A 462 20.89 15.22 -0.21
N ASP A 463 20.87 14.56 0.96
CA ASP A 463 21.45 15.10 2.20
C ASP A 463 21.85 13.95 3.15
N ALA A 464 23.03 13.38 2.94
CA ALA A 464 23.48 12.17 3.62
C ALA A 464 24.64 12.42 4.57
N LEU A 465 24.49 11.98 5.83
CA LEU A 465 25.53 12.13 6.86
C LEU A 465 26.65 11.10 6.69
N LEU A 466 27.90 11.57 6.74
CA LEU A 466 29.11 10.76 6.75
C LEU A 466 29.95 11.12 7.96
N THR A 467 30.18 10.16 8.86
CA THR A 467 31.09 10.32 10.00
C THR A 467 32.52 10.04 9.58
N LEU A 468 33.46 10.88 10.02
CA LEU A 468 34.88 10.74 9.78
C LEU A 468 35.56 10.12 11.01
N ASN A 469 35.22 8.86 11.29
CA ASN A 469 35.82 8.13 12.42
C ASN A 469 37.32 7.95 12.22
N ASP A 470 38.06 7.80 13.32
CA ASP A 470 39.51 7.58 13.36
C ASP A 470 40.38 8.68 12.73
N ARG A 471 39.82 9.88 12.58
CA ARG A 471 40.58 11.05 12.11
C ARG A 471 41.57 11.53 13.14
N LEU A 472 42.78 11.90 12.67
CA LEU A 472 43.76 12.58 13.53
C LEU A 472 43.27 14.01 13.87
N PRO A 473 43.24 14.40 15.15
CA PRO A 473 42.94 15.77 15.52
C PRO A 473 43.99 16.70 14.89
N ASN A 474 43.58 17.90 14.52
CA ASN A 474 44.44 18.95 13.98
C ASN A 474 45.09 18.68 12.61
N SER A 475 44.69 17.66 11.87
CA SER A 475 45.17 17.39 10.52
C SER A 475 44.26 17.92 9.44
N LEU A 476 44.83 18.40 8.35
CA LEU A 476 44.13 18.68 7.12
C LEU A 476 43.92 17.33 6.39
N GLY A 477 42.65 16.99 6.07
CA GLY A 477 42.34 15.77 5.36
C GLY A 477 41.80 15.99 3.95
N MET A 478 41.81 14.95 3.14
CA MET A 478 41.17 14.94 1.80
C MET A 478 40.19 13.79 1.72
N LEU A 479 38.94 14.10 1.37
CA LEU A 479 37.89 13.11 1.16
C LEU A 479 37.71 12.91 -0.35
N ALA A 480 37.83 11.68 -0.78
CA ALA A 480 37.57 11.24 -2.15
C ALA A 480 36.29 10.43 -2.21
N ILE A 481 35.30 10.86 -2.95
CA ILE A 481 34.00 10.23 -3.10
C ILE A 481 33.83 9.77 -4.56
N GLU A 482 33.65 8.48 -4.76
CA GLU A 482 33.30 7.94 -6.08
C GLU A 482 31.81 8.16 -6.34
N VAL A 483 31.49 9.01 -7.33
CA VAL A 483 30.11 9.23 -7.77
C VAL A 483 29.87 8.35 -9.00
N VAL A 484 29.09 7.31 -8.83
CA VAL A 484 28.83 6.29 -9.87
C VAL A 484 27.70 6.71 -10.79
N ALA A 485 26.69 7.38 -10.24
CA ALA A 485 25.52 7.87 -10.98
C ALA A 485 24.86 9.05 -10.24
N GLY A 486 24.08 9.83 -11.00
CA GLY A 486 23.29 10.92 -10.48
C GLY A 486 22.51 11.60 -11.61
N GLY A 487 21.34 12.16 -11.30
CA GLY A 487 20.48 12.86 -12.23
C GLY A 487 19.76 11.95 -13.25
N PRO A 488 19.02 12.55 -14.22
CA PRO A 488 18.81 14.01 -14.33
C PRO A 488 18.03 14.59 -13.16
N TYR A 489 18.20 15.90 -12.91
CA TYR A 489 17.52 16.64 -11.83
C TYR A 489 16.66 17.74 -12.44
N LEU A 490 15.57 18.11 -11.77
CA LEU A 490 14.82 19.32 -12.11
C LEU A 490 15.63 20.56 -11.72
N ALA A 491 15.70 21.54 -12.62
CA ALA A 491 16.33 22.82 -12.30
C ALA A 491 15.46 23.58 -11.30
N GLU A 492 16.06 24.03 -10.19
CA GLU A 492 15.44 24.91 -9.23
C GLU A 492 15.58 26.35 -9.76
N ASP A 493 14.53 26.93 -10.31
CA ASP A 493 14.36 28.32 -10.80
C ASP A 493 15.22 28.83 -11.96
N GLU A 494 14.57 29.66 -12.83
CA GLU A 494 15.19 30.35 -13.98
C GLU A 494 16.29 31.34 -13.58
N GLN A 495 16.38 31.81 -12.34
CA GLN A 495 17.37 32.79 -11.87
C GLN A 495 18.79 32.19 -11.70
N GLU A 496 18.94 30.90 -11.39
CA GLU A 496 20.29 30.30 -11.32
C GLU A 496 20.93 30.09 -12.71
N ALA A 497 20.15 30.01 -13.78
CA ALA A 497 20.66 29.79 -15.14
C ALA A 497 21.38 31.03 -15.69
N GLU A 498 21.03 32.24 -15.29
CA GLU A 498 21.69 33.47 -15.71
C GLU A 498 23.05 33.71 -15.02
N LEU A 499 23.20 33.30 -13.76
CA LEU A 499 24.45 33.44 -13.01
C LEU A 499 25.58 32.54 -13.54
N ILE A 500 25.26 31.38 -14.08
CA ILE A 500 26.26 30.46 -14.66
C ILE A 500 26.74 30.95 -16.04
N THR A 501 25.88 31.65 -16.78
CA THR A 501 26.23 32.22 -18.11
C THR A 501 27.09 33.48 -18.00
N LEU A 502 27.11 34.17 -16.86
CA LEU A 502 27.89 35.38 -16.62
C LEU A 502 29.27 35.12 -15.98
N SER A 503 29.57 33.85 -15.62
CA SER A 503 30.83 33.43 -14.99
C SER A 503 31.72 32.54 -15.87
N ALA A 504 31.43 32.41 -17.16
CA ALA A 504 32.23 31.64 -18.14
C ALA A 504 33.11 32.53 -18.99
#